data_b5a496546a4401ff8b1c6ec99261c4a1
#
_entry.id   b5a496546a4401ff8b1c6ec99261c4a1
#
_cell.length_a   1.000
_cell.length_b   1.000
_cell.length_c   1.000
_cell.angle_alpha   90.00
_cell.angle_beta   90.00
_cell.angle_gamma   90.00
#
_symmetry.space_group_name_H-M   'P 1'
#
loop_
_entity.id
_entity.type
_entity.pdbx_description
1 polymer ?
#
loop_
_entity_poly.entity_id
_entity_poly.type
_entity_poly.pdbx_seq_one_letter_code
_entity_poly.pdbx_strand_id
1 'polypeptide(L)'
;YYDTELTDIGFNQAIELGNTWKDKDKMNIVLVSPLSRTLQTATNVFKQSGVFKQCNVKIIALDCLKEYPQGLHTCNKRKSKSILINKFPEIDFSLLDSEEDNMWSDTKLESIDELLQRMNKMYDFIDNNNYENICLVGHNSFISMIKDQKLNRNEDGLEELKHCHPYMIDLNYNK
;
A
#
# COMPACT_ATOMS: atom_id res chain seq x y z
N TYR A 1 -15.28 -5.30 -12.92
CA TYR A 1 -15.21 -5.64 -11.49
C TYR A 1 -14.67 -4.42 -10.73
N TYR A 2 -15.41 -4.00 -9.68
CA TYR A 2 -14.99 -2.93 -8.78
C TYR A 2 -14.08 -3.51 -7.68
N ASP A 3 -12.99 -2.80 -7.34
CA ASP A 3 -12.12 -3.11 -6.22
C ASP A 3 -11.77 -4.61 -6.15
N THR A 4 -11.02 -5.07 -7.14
CA THR A 4 -10.69 -6.50 -7.30
C THR A 4 -9.89 -7.03 -6.11
N GLU A 5 -10.22 -8.26 -5.73
CA GLU A 5 -9.52 -9.00 -4.69
C GLU A 5 -8.30 -9.74 -5.26
N LEU A 6 -7.47 -10.29 -4.38
CA LEU A 6 -6.38 -11.18 -4.78
C LEU A 6 -6.95 -12.43 -5.47
N THR A 7 -6.20 -12.93 -6.44
CA THR A 7 -6.37 -14.30 -6.94
C THR A 7 -5.87 -15.30 -5.89
N ASP A 8 -6.21 -16.58 -6.03
CA ASP A 8 -5.70 -17.65 -5.15
C ASP A 8 -4.16 -17.67 -5.13
N ILE A 9 -3.53 -17.42 -6.28
CA ILE A 9 -2.07 -17.32 -6.39
C ILE A 9 -1.56 -16.14 -5.54
N GLY A 10 -2.13 -14.94 -5.70
CA GLY A 10 -1.73 -13.75 -4.94
C GLY A 10 -1.96 -13.92 -3.44
N PHE A 11 -3.05 -14.59 -3.06
CA PHE A 11 -3.34 -14.92 -1.67
C PHE A 11 -2.26 -15.83 -1.05
N ASN A 12 -1.88 -16.89 -1.76
CA ASN A 12 -0.83 -17.81 -1.31
C ASN A 12 0.54 -17.13 -1.24
N GLN A 13 0.87 -16.27 -2.21
CA GLN A 13 2.10 -15.46 -2.18
C GLN A 13 2.17 -14.56 -0.94
N ALA A 14 1.06 -13.93 -0.55
CA ALA A 14 1.01 -13.10 0.64
C ALA A 14 1.20 -13.89 1.93
N ILE A 15 0.60 -15.08 2.05
CA ILE A 15 0.81 -16.00 3.18
C ILE A 15 2.27 -16.46 3.23
N GLU A 16 2.84 -16.88 2.11
CA GLU A 16 4.24 -17.31 2.03
C GLU A 16 5.20 -16.20 2.47
N LEU A 17 4.99 -14.97 1.99
CA LEU A 17 5.76 -13.81 2.44
C LEU A 17 5.61 -13.62 3.95
N GLY A 18 4.41 -13.69 4.50
CA GLY A 18 4.16 -13.59 5.93
C GLY A 18 4.91 -14.64 6.77
N ASN A 19 5.15 -15.83 6.20
CA ASN A 19 5.87 -16.91 6.88
C ASN A 19 7.40 -16.79 6.73
N THR A 20 7.89 -16.20 5.64
CA THR A 20 9.31 -16.21 5.28
C THR A 20 10.03 -14.88 5.52
N TRP A 21 9.32 -13.76 5.53
CA TRP A 21 9.93 -12.44 5.71
C TRP A 21 10.38 -12.19 7.15
N LYS A 22 11.69 -12.29 7.39
CA LYS A 22 12.31 -12.21 8.72
C LYS A 22 12.24 -10.80 9.35
N ASP A 23 12.21 -9.76 8.52
CA ASP A 23 12.25 -8.38 9.02
C ASP A 23 10.86 -7.78 9.28
N LYS A 24 9.77 -8.53 9.04
CA LYS A 24 8.41 -8.02 9.25
C LYS A 24 8.14 -7.58 10.70
N ASP A 25 8.78 -8.25 11.68
CA ASP A 25 8.62 -7.94 13.11
C ASP A 25 9.37 -6.67 13.53
N LYS A 26 10.22 -6.12 12.66
CA LYS A 26 10.92 -4.85 12.87
C LYS A 26 10.07 -3.63 12.48
N MET A 27 8.95 -3.83 11.78
CA MET A 27 8.10 -2.74 11.32
C MET A 27 7.39 -2.08 12.50
N ASN A 28 7.49 -0.74 12.58
CA ASN A 28 6.77 0.05 13.58
C ASN A 28 5.32 0.28 13.14
N ILE A 29 5.08 0.38 11.85
CA ILE A 29 3.78 0.62 11.25
C ILE A 29 3.71 0.05 9.84
N VAL A 30 2.50 -0.33 9.43
CA VAL A 30 2.16 -0.68 8.05
C VAL A 30 1.19 0.35 7.51
N LEU A 31 1.55 1.01 6.42
CA LEU A 31 0.68 1.90 5.67
C LEU A 31 0.20 1.15 4.42
N VAL A 32 -1.09 1.06 4.22
CA VAL A 32 -1.68 0.24 3.17
C VAL A 32 -2.64 1.04 2.30
N SER A 33 -2.62 0.77 1.00
CA SER A 33 -3.67 1.24 0.08
C SER A 33 -5.02 0.63 0.46
N PRO A 34 -6.13 1.39 0.44
CA PRO A 34 -7.44 0.88 0.82
C PRO A 34 -8.13 0.03 -0.26
N LEU A 35 -7.41 -0.43 -1.29
CA LEU A 35 -7.95 -1.37 -2.27
C LEU A 35 -7.94 -2.79 -1.70
N SER A 36 -9.00 -3.58 -1.96
CA SER A 36 -9.20 -4.91 -1.37
C SER A 36 -7.99 -5.82 -1.50
N ARG A 37 -7.32 -5.85 -2.65
CA ARG A 37 -6.13 -6.69 -2.90
C ARG A 37 -4.94 -6.35 -2.00
N THR A 38 -4.72 -5.06 -1.72
CA THR A 38 -3.63 -4.62 -0.83
C THR A 38 -3.96 -4.82 0.64
N LEU A 39 -5.23 -4.61 1.03
CA LEU A 39 -5.71 -4.93 2.37
C LEU A 39 -5.57 -6.43 2.67
N GLN A 40 -5.97 -7.30 1.73
CA GLN A 40 -5.77 -8.76 1.83
C GLN A 40 -4.28 -9.11 1.94
N THR A 41 -3.41 -8.47 1.15
CA THR A 41 -1.95 -8.68 1.26
C THR A 41 -1.45 -8.32 2.65
N ALA A 42 -1.77 -7.12 3.15
CA ALA A 42 -1.34 -6.67 4.48
C ALA A 42 -1.86 -7.60 5.60
N THR A 43 -3.14 -7.98 5.55
CA THR A 43 -3.73 -8.92 6.52
C THR A 43 -3.02 -10.26 6.50
N ASN A 44 -2.79 -10.85 5.32
CA ASN A 44 -2.15 -12.16 5.22
C ASN A 44 -0.68 -12.13 5.67
N VAL A 45 0.06 -11.07 5.33
CA VAL A 45 1.48 -10.94 5.74
C VAL A 45 1.62 -10.73 7.24
N PHE A 46 0.79 -9.87 7.86
CA PHE A 46 1.02 -9.41 9.22
C PHE A 46 0.09 -10.02 10.27
N LYS A 47 -1.08 -10.54 9.91
CA LYS A 47 -2.10 -11.01 10.86
C LYS A 47 -2.44 -12.49 10.75
N GLN A 48 -2.31 -13.12 9.57
CA GLN A 48 -2.74 -14.51 9.36
C GLN A 48 -1.62 -15.55 9.24
N SER A 49 -0.37 -15.15 9.34
CA SER A 49 0.76 -16.09 9.26
C SER A 49 0.75 -17.06 10.46
N GLY A 50 0.20 -18.27 10.22
CA GLY A 50 -0.29 -19.20 11.24
C GLY A 50 0.74 -20.02 12.00
N VAL A 51 2.05 -19.80 11.87
CA VAL A 51 3.08 -20.59 12.57
C VAL A 51 3.95 -19.70 13.46
N PHE A 52 4.00 -18.42 13.21
CA PHE A 52 4.78 -17.47 13.98
C PHE A 52 3.84 -16.39 14.55
N LYS A 53 4.15 -15.98 15.78
CA LYS A 53 3.51 -14.93 16.54
C LYS A 53 2.91 -13.83 15.65
N GLN A 54 1.62 -13.57 15.79
CA GLN A 54 0.96 -12.44 15.13
C GLN A 54 1.79 -11.18 15.36
N CYS A 55 2.22 -10.54 14.29
CA CYS A 55 2.93 -9.28 14.38
C CYS A 55 1.96 -8.23 14.96
N ASN A 56 2.29 -7.66 16.11
CA ASN A 56 1.42 -6.67 16.78
C ASN A 56 1.63 -5.26 16.21
N VAL A 57 1.85 -5.18 14.89
CA VAL A 57 2.03 -3.92 14.19
C VAL A 57 0.68 -3.28 13.87
N LYS A 58 0.58 -1.95 13.99
CA LYS A 58 -0.58 -1.19 13.56
C LYS A 58 -0.60 -1.11 12.02
N ILE A 59 -1.76 -1.38 11.42
CA ILE A 59 -1.99 -1.24 9.97
C ILE A 59 -2.97 -0.09 9.76
N ILE A 60 -2.58 0.90 8.97
CA ILE A 60 -3.39 2.10 8.67
C ILE A 60 -3.61 2.20 7.17
N ALA A 61 -4.87 2.35 6.76
CA ALA A 61 -5.24 2.57 5.38
C ALA A 61 -5.18 4.07 5.01
N LEU A 62 -4.53 4.37 3.88
CA LEU A 62 -4.38 5.73 3.36
C LEU A 62 -4.79 5.80 1.89
N ASP A 63 -5.74 6.68 1.55
CA ASP A 63 -6.19 6.89 0.17
C ASP A 63 -5.05 7.34 -0.77
N CYS A 64 -4.06 8.06 -0.25
CA CYS A 64 -2.90 8.50 -1.03
C CYS A 64 -2.03 7.34 -1.57
N LEU A 65 -2.17 6.11 -1.06
CA LEU A 65 -1.41 4.93 -1.51
C LEU A 65 -2.09 4.13 -2.64
N LYS A 66 -3.25 4.57 -3.14
CA LYS A 66 -3.97 3.86 -4.20
C LYS A 66 -3.15 3.78 -5.50
N GLU A 67 -3.50 2.82 -6.35
CA GLU A 67 -2.81 2.60 -7.64
C GLU A 67 -2.86 3.85 -8.53
N TYR A 68 -1.86 3.99 -9.37
CA TYR A 68 -1.80 5.03 -10.41
C TYR A 68 -2.00 4.39 -11.80
N PRO A 69 -2.77 5.04 -12.68
CA PRO A 69 -3.60 6.22 -12.43
C PRO A 69 -4.94 5.87 -11.76
N GLN A 70 -5.47 6.78 -10.95
CA GLN A 70 -6.85 6.73 -10.50
C GLN A 70 -7.82 7.14 -11.62
N GLY A 71 -9.06 6.64 -11.57
CA GLY A 71 -10.10 6.91 -12.55
C GLY A 71 -10.19 5.87 -13.67
N LEU A 72 -11.31 5.85 -14.40
CA LEU A 72 -11.73 4.98 -15.49
C LEU A 72 -11.66 3.46 -15.20
N HIS A 73 -10.56 2.99 -14.61
CA HIS A 73 -10.39 1.57 -14.25
C HIS A 73 -11.12 1.24 -12.95
N THR A 74 -12.25 0.55 -13.06
CA THR A 74 -13.10 0.21 -11.91
C THR A 74 -12.40 -0.65 -10.85
N CYS A 75 -11.38 -1.43 -11.22
CA CYS A 75 -10.55 -2.19 -10.28
C CYS A 75 -9.76 -1.30 -9.30
N ASN A 76 -9.60 -0.01 -9.61
CA ASN A 76 -8.93 0.97 -8.77
C ASN A 76 -9.91 1.85 -7.96
N LYS A 77 -11.22 1.60 -8.05
CA LYS A 77 -12.23 2.25 -7.20
C LYS A 77 -12.41 1.44 -5.93
N ARG A 78 -12.06 1.99 -4.76
CA ARG A 78 -12.26 1.30 -3.48
C ARG A 78 -13.73 1.16 -3.12
N LYS A 79 -14.05 0.18 -2.31
CA LYS A 79 -15.35 0.06 -1.64
C LYS A 79 -15.55 1.19 -0.64
N SER A 80 -16.80 1.40 -0.20
CA SER A 80 -17.11 2.37 0.84
C SER A 80 -16.37 2.02 2.15
N LYS A 81 -16.04 3.05 2.93
CA LYS A 81 -15.29 2.92 4.19
C LYS A 81 -15.97 1.95 5.16
N SER A 82 -17.29 2.01 5.29
CA SER A 82 -18.07 1.12 6.15
C SER A 82 -17.95 -0.35 5.74
N ILE A 83 -17.96 -0.66 4.44
CA ILE A 83 -17.74 -2.03 3.92
C ILE A 83 -16.33 -2.50 4.25
N LEU A 84 -15.32 -1.66 4.08
CA LEU A 84 -13.92 -2.00 4.37
C LEU A 84 -13.69 -2.26 5.86
N ILE A 85 -14.25 -1.43 6.75
CA ILE A 85 -14.20 -1.62 8.21
C ILE A 85 -14.78 -2.98 8.61
N ASN A 86 -15.93 -3.32 8.06
CA ASN A 86 -16.58 -4.61 8.36
C ASN A 86 -15.77 -5.81 7.84
N LYS A 87 -15.11 -5.66 6.69
CA LYS A 87 -14.37 -6.75 6.04
C LYS A 87 -12.96 -6.94 6.64
N PHE A 88 -12.32 -5.88 7.10
CA PHE A 88 -10.95 -5.86 7.62
C PHE A 88 -10.89 -5.16 8.98
N PRO A 89 -11.52 -5.73 10.02
CA PRO A 89 -11.65 -5.07 11.34
C PRO A 89 -10.31 -4.83 12.05
N GLU A 90 -9.23 -5.49 11.62
CA GLU A 90 -7.86 -5.33 12.13
C GLU A 90 -7.11 -4.14 11.56
N ILE A 91 -7.68 -3.44 10.57
CA ILE A 91 -7.06 -2.30 9.88
C ILE A 91 -7.72 -1.00 10.35
N ASP A 92 -6.91 0.00 10.60
CA ASP A 92 -7.37 1.34 10.96
C ASP A 92 -7.71 2.15 9.70
N PHE A 93 -8.99 2.46 9.51
CA PHE A 93 -9.51 3.27 8.40
C PHE A 93 -9.85 4.70 8.82
N SER A 94 -9.46 5.14 10.02
CA SER A 94 -9.83 6.47 10.54
C SER A 94 -9.36 7.61 9.64
N LEU A 95 -8.26 7.41 8.93
CA LEU A 95 -7.63 8.40 8.04
C LEU A 95 -8.15 8.38 6.59
N LEU A 96 -9.15 7.58 6.26
CA LEU A 96 -9.84 7.75 4.97
C LEU A 96 -10.72 9.00 5.03
N ASP A 97 -10.54 9.87 4.03
CA ASP A 97 -11.15 11.20 3.98
C ASP A 97 -12.69 11.17 3.84
N SER A 98 -13.25 10.08 3.28
CA SER A 98 -14.68 10.01 2.95
C SER A 98 -15.22 8.59 3.03
N GLU A 99 -16.54 8.46 3.12
CA GLU A 99 -17.24 7.18 3.01
C GLU A 99 -17.01 6.57 1.63
N GLU A 100 -17.32 7.32 0.58
CA GLU A 100 -17.14 6.89 -0.81
C GLU A 100 -15.75 7.26 -1.35
N ASP A 101 -15.36 6.62 -2.45
CA ASP A 101 -14.08 6.90 -3.13
C ASP A 101 -14.16 8.20 -3.94
N ASN A 102 -13.72 9.30 -3.35
CA ASN A 102 -13.71 10.62 -3.98
C ASN A 102 -12.50 10.87 -4.89
N MET A 103 -11.50 9.98 -4.89
CA MET A 103 -10.33 10.12 -5.79
C MET A 103 -10.58 9.47 -7.14
N TRP A 104 -11.46 8.48 -7.19
CA TRP A 104 -11.76 7.80 -8.44
C TRP A 104 -12.80 8.57 -9.26
N SER A 105 -12.59 8.65 -10.57
CA SER A 105 -13.52 9.28 -11.52
C SER A 105 -13.84 8.31 -12.65
N ASP A 106 -15.09 8.31 -13.13
CA ASP A 106 -15.52 7.55 -14.30
C ASP A 106 -15.27 8.27 -15.63
N THR A 107 -14.83 9.53 -15.58
CA THR A 107 -14.64 10.39 -16.76
C THR A 107 -13.22 10.90 -16.94
N LYS A 108 -12.37 10.81 -15.91
CA LYS A 108 -11.04 11.40 -15.92
C LYS A 108 -10.00 10.46 -15.32
N LEU A 109 -8.84 10.35 -15.98
CA LEU A 109 -7.66 9.76 -15.39
C LEU A 109 -6.88 10.78 -14.55
N GLU A 110 -6.28 10.29 -13.48
CA GLU A 110 -5.36 11.04 -12.64
C GLU A 110 -4.15 11.52 -13.46
N SER A 111 -3.81 12.80 -13.33
CA SER A 111 -2.60 13.37 -13.92
C SER A 111 -1.36 13.09 -13.05
N ILE A 112 -0.18 13.31 -13.63
CA ILE A 112 1.10 13.24 -12.87
C ILE A 112 1.12 14.26 -11.73
N ASP A 113 0.59 15.46 -11.92
CA ASP A 113 0.57 16.48 -10.86
C ASP A 113 -0.31 16.06 -9.70
N GLU A 114 -1.46 15.44 -9.96
CA GLU A 114 -2.35 14.89 -8.92
C GLU A 114 -1.67 13.73 -8.17
N LEU A 115 -0.96 12.84 -8.88
CA LEU A 115 -0.14 11.80 -8.28
C LEU A 115 0.93 12.39 -7.34
N LEU A 116 1.69 13.39 -7.81
CA LEU A 116 2.74 14.03 -7.01
C LEU A 116 2.17 14.70 -5.75
N GLN A 117 1.00 15.33 -5.85
CA GLN A 117 0.31 15.92 -4.69
C GLN A 117 -0.05 14.86 -3.63
N ARG A 118 -0.56 13.69 -4.04
CA ARG A 118 -0.88 12.64 -3.05
C ARG A 118 0.34 11.91 -2.53
N MET A 119 1.43 11.83 -3.30
CA MET A 119 2.71 11.35 -2.80
C MET A 119 3.27 12.28 -1.72
N ASN A 120 3.16 13.59 -1.88
CA ASN A 120 3.56 14.55 -0.85
C ASN A 120 2.74 14.36 0.43
N LYS A 121 1.42 14.10 0.35
CA LYS A 121 0.61 13.76 1.54
C LYS A 121 1.13 12.52 2.28
N MET A 122 1.59 11.50 1.55
CA MET A 122 2.21 10.32 2.14
C MET A 122 3.52 10.68 2.86
N TYR A 123 4.38 11.49 2.23
CA TYR A 123 5.64 11.92 2.84
C TYR A 123 5.39 12.78 4.08
N ASP A 124 4.47 13.75 4.02
CA ASP A 124 4.08 14.56 5.16
C ASP A 124 3.57 13.71 6.33
N PHE A 125 2.80 12.66 6.03
CA PHE A 125 2.35 11.73 7.07
C PHE A 125 3.52 10.98 7.71
N ILE A 126 4.47 10.50 6.93
CA ILE A 126 5.66 9.80 7.41
C ILE A 126 6.50 10.74 8.29
N ASP A 127 6.79 11.94 7.81
CA ASP A 127 7.65 12.92 8.50
C ASP A 127 7.04 13.39 9.84
N ASN A 128 5.72 13.54 9.90
CA ASN A 128 5.04 14.00 11.10
C ASN A 128 4.89 12.93 12.20
N ASN A 129 5.15 11.64 11.90
CA ASN A 129 4.91 10.56 12.85
C ASN A 129 6.18 9.89 13.40
N ASN A 130 7.37 10.25 12.95
CA ASN A 130 8.68 9.77 13.47
C ASN A 130 8.81 8.22 13.55
N TYR A 131 8.21 7.48 12.62
CA TYR A 131 8.43 6.03 12.53
C TYR A 131 9.77 5.73 11.86
N GLU A 132 10.56 4.83 12.44
CA GLU A 132 11.87 4.42 11.89
C GLU A 132 11.73 3.39 10.76
N ASN A 133 10.88 2.39 10.97
CA ASN A 133 10.68 1.28 10.04
C ASN A 133 9.22 1.22 9.61
N ILE A 134 8.96 1.64 8.39
CA ILE A 134 7.63 1.72 7.80
C ILE A 134 7.52 0.70 6.68
N CYS A 135 6.45 -0.11 6.69
CA CYS A 135 6.11 -0.93 5.56
C CYS A 135 5.02 -0.24 4.73
N LEU A 136 5.26 -0.03 3.44
CA LEU A 136 4.24 0.40 2.49
C LEU A 136 3.70 -0.81 1.73
N VAL A 137 2.40 -1.04 1.79
CA VAL A 137 1.71 -2.06 0.98
C VAL A 137 0.87 -1.35 -0.07
N GLY A 138 1.34 -1.36 -1.29
CA GLY A 138 0.77 -0.58 -2.38
C GLY A 138 0.79 -1.32 -3.71
N HIS A 139 0.98 -0.58 -4.77
CA HIS A 139 0.79 -1.02 -6.15
C HIS A 139 2.03 -0.71 -6.98
N ASN A 140 2.18 -1.46 -8.08
CA ASN A 140 3.35 -1.40 -8.93
C ASN A 140 3.65 0.03 -9.40
N SER A 141 2.70 0.68 -10.08
CA SER A 141 2.94 2.00 -10.67
C SER A 141 3.24 3.06 -9.59
N PHE A 142 2.52 3.03 -8.47
CA PHE A 142 2.75 3.95 -7.36
C PHE A 142 4.11 3.75 -6.69
N ILE A 143 4.49 2.49 -6.39
CA ILE A 143 5.78 2.17 -5.76
C ILE A 143 6.94 2.46 -6.71
N SER A 144 6.78 2.20 -8.02
CA SER A 144 7.79 2.55 -9.03
C SER A 144 8.09 4.05 -9.04
N MET A 145 7.06 4.90 -8.89
CA MET A 145 7.26 6.35 -8.82
C MET A 145 8.04 6.79 -7.58
N ILE A 146 7.78 6.16 -6.42
CA ILE A 146 8.59 6.39 -5.20
C ILE A 146 10.04 5.99 -5.47
N LYS A 147 10.26 4.81 -6.04
CA LYS A 147 11.57 4.26 -6.36
C LYS A 147 12.33 5.16 -7.34
N ASP A 148 11.69 5.61 -8.41
CA ASP A 148 12.29 6.47 -9.43
C ASP A 148 12.71 7.85 -8.89
N GLN A 149 11.98 8.37 -7.90
CA GLN A 149 12.31 9.65 -7.27
C GLN A 149 13.42 9.56 -6.23
N LYS A 150 13.58 8.41 -5.55
CA LYS A 150 14.45 8.26 -4.37
C LYS A 150 15.66 7.38 -4.61
N LEU A 151 15.61 6.47 -5.57
CA LEU A 151 16.79 5.72 -5.96
C LEU A 151 17.50 6.50 -7.06
N ASN A 152 18.75 6.94 -6.81
CA ASN A 152 19.65 7.30 -7.87
C ASN A 152 19.62 6.16 -8.89
N ARG A 153 19.19 6.46 -10.13
CA ARG A 153 19.18 5.50 -11.23
C ARG A 153 20.62 5.02 -11.43
N ASN A 154 21.00 3.93 -10.80
CA ASN A 154 22.11 3.14 -11.31
C ASN A 154 21.61 2.53 -12.62
N GLU A 155 22.42 2.63 -13.66
CA GLU A 155 22.12 2.40 -15.07
C GLU A 155 21.67 0.98 -15.46
N ASP A 156 21.44 0.10 -14.51
CA ASP A 156 20.98 -1.27 -14.74
C ASP A 156 19.46 -1.32 -14.69
N GLY A 157 18.87 -1.22 -15.87
CA GLY A 157 17.50 -1.49 -16.29
C GLY A 157 16.42 -1.63 -15.20
N LEU A 158 15.29 -0.96 -15.40
CA LEU A 158 14.05 -1.11 -14.64
C LEU A 158 13.74 -2.61 -14.38
N GLU A 159 14.24 -3.18 -13.29
CA GLU A 159 13.73 -4.47 -12.84
C GLU A 159 12.25 -4.29 -12.50
N GLU A 160 11.40 -5.03 -13.19
CA GLU A 160 9.98 -5.08 -12.93
C GLU A 160 9.76 -5.51 -11.46
N LEU A 161 8.97 -4.71 -10.72
CA LEU A 161 8.68 -5.01 -9.33
C LEU A 161 7.96 -6.36 -9.21
N LYS A 162 8.54 -7.28 -8.46
CA LYS A 162 7.95 -8.60 -8.20
C LYS A 162 6.78 -8.46 -7.21
N HIS A 163 5.72 -9.21 -7.44
CA HIS A 163 4.60 -9.29 -6.49
C HIS A 163 5.05 -9.92 -5.17
N CYS A 164 4.50 -9.43 -4.07
CA CYS A 164 4.79 -9.92 -2.71
C CYS A 164 6.29 -10.06 -2.42
N HIS A 165 7.09 -9.09 -2.88
CA HIS A 165 8.51 -9.01 -2.61
C HIS A 165 8.84 -7.71 -1.88
N PRO A 166 9.50 -7.76 -0.68
CA PRO A 166 9.86 -6.55 0.04
C PRO A 166 11.05 -5.86 -0.62
N TYR A 167 10.91 -4.58 -0.89
CA TYR A 167 11.98 -3.69 -1.36
C TYR A 167 12.33 -2.72 -0.25
N MET A 168 13.61 -2.58 0.05
CA MET A 168 14.08 -1.58 1.00
C MET A 168 14.33 -0.26 0.26
N ILE A 169 13.70 0.80 0.71
CA ILE A 169 13.89 2.16 0.20
C ILE A 169 14.36 3.03 1.36
N ASP A 170 15.53 3.63 1.22
CA ASP A 170 16.01 4.61 2.17
C ASP A 170 15.38 5.97 1.85
N LEU A 171 14.52 6.46 2.75
CA LEU A 171 13.88 7.76 2.62
C LEU A 171 14.71 8.89 3.21
N ASN A 172 16.03 8.74 3.32
CA ASN A 172 16.90 9.84 3.77
C ASN A 172 16.71 11.05 2.87
N TYR A 173 15.89 11.96 3.34
CA TYR A 173 15.74 13.29 2.77
C TYR A 173 17.01 14.07 3.10
N ASN A 174 17.76 14.49 2.10
CA ASN A 174 18.64 15.60 2.30
C ASN A 174 17.78 16.81 2.71
N LYS A 175 17.70 17.05 4.02
CA LYS A 175 17.14 18.28 4.57
C LYS A 175 18.02 19.45 4.21
#